data_d4a7dd30489fec01a79d5464db524d42
#
_entry.id   d4a7dd30489fec01a79d5464db524d42
#
_cell.length_a   1.000
_cell.length_b   1.000
_cell.length_c   1.000
_cell.angle_alpha   90.00
_cell.angle_beta   90.00
_cell.angle_gamma   90.00
#
_symmetry.space_group_name_H-M   'P 1'
#
loop_
_entity.id
_entity.type
_entity.pdbx_description
1 polymer ?
#
loop_
_entity_poly.entity_id
_entity_poly.type
_entity_poly.pdbx_seq_one_letter_code
_entity_poly.pdbx_strand_id
1 'polypeptide(L)'
;WRAKNLALCGNFNMTNVDEIFARITADGQHPRKYADTYIMLEQVGHRLDREVERLYVECEKEGLKGMDITHAIEDRIDLGNVLKTSSKEWDGGYVICGMTGSGESFAVRDPWGIRPAFWYMDDEIMVLASERPVIQTALNVSAGSINELQPGQAILMSKTGKMRLAQINRAKEKKACSFERI
;
A
#
# COMPACT_ATOMS: atom_id res chain seq x y z
N TRP A 1 -2.75 13.85 13.77
CA TRP A 1 -3.35 13.96 12.44
C TRP A 1 -3.90 12.59 12.02
N ARG A 2 -5.16 12.51 11.62
CA ARG A 2 -5.78 11.25 11.15
C ARG A 2 -5.03 10.69 9.95
N ALA A 3 -4.60 11.54 9.03
CA ALA A 3 -3.86 11.14 7.84
C ALA A 3 -2.52 10.44 8.14
N LYS A 4 -1.94 10.59 9.34
CA LYS A 4 -0.71 9.90 9.76
C LYS A 4 -0.97 8.53 10.39
N ASN A 5 -2.19 8.21 10.76
CA ASN A 5 -2.53 6.88 11.27
C ASN A 5 -2.51 5.88 10.11
N LEU A 6 -1.88 4.74 10.33
CA LEU A 6 -1.69 3.71 9.32
C LEU A 6 -1.94 2.32 9.92
N ALA A 7 -2.76 1.54 9.25
CA ALA A 7 -2.90 0.11 9.50
C ALA A 7 -2.43 -0.66 8.28
N LEU A 8 -1.63 -1.71 8.48
CA LEU A 8 -1.14 -2.59 7.42
C LEU A 8 -1.49 -4.04 7.73
N CYS A 9 -1.81 -4.78 6.70
CA CYS A 9 -1.87 -6.24 6.72
C CYS A 9 -1.38 -6.79 5.37
N GLY A 10 -1.00 -8.06 5.34
CA GLY A 10 -0.58 -8.65 4.08
C GLY A 10 0.14 -9.98 4.25
N ASN A 11 0.52 -10.55 3.12
CA ASN A 11 1.40 -11.71 3.02
C ASN A 11 2.69 -11.25 2.37
N PHE A 12 3.78 -11.25 3.13
CA PHE A 12 5.06 -10.77 2.65
C PHE A 12 6.23 -11.47 3.34
N ASN A 13 7.31 -11.62 2.60
CA ASN A 13 8.59 -12.09 3.06
C ASN A 13 9.68 -11.31 2.34
N MET A 14 10.39 -10.47 3.10
CA MET A 14 11.45 -9.62 2.58
C MET A 14 12.79 -10.35 2.67
N THR A 15 13.57 -10.31 1.60
CA THR A 15 14.90 -10.95 1.55
C THR A 15 15.99 -10.04 2.12
N ASN A 16 15.76 -8.73 2.16
CA ASN A 16 16.72 -7.72 2.58
C ASN A 16 16.33 -6.97 3.86
N VAL A 17 15.72 -7.68 4.81
CA VAL A 17 15.27 -7.13 6.10
C VAL A 17 16.40 -6.45 6.86
N ASP A 18 17.60 -7.07 6.91
CA ASP A 18 18.77 -6.55 7.63
C ASP A 18 19.21 -5.18 7.11
N GLU A 19 19.28 -5.03 5.79
CA GLU A 19 19.68 -3.79 5.13
C GLU A 19 18.69 -2.67 5.38
N ILE A 20 17.38 -2.99 5.27
CA ILE A 20 16.32 -2.02 5.52
C ILE A 20 16.33 -1.62 7.01
N PHE A 21 16.45 -2.59 7.92
CA PHE A 21 16.51 -2.33 9.36
C PHE A 21 17.68 -1.41 9.72
N ALA A 22 18.87 -1.70 9.22
CA ALA A 22 20.04 -0.86 9.46
C ALA A 22 19.82 0.58 8.98
N ARG A 23 19.18 0.76 7.84
CA ARG A 23 18.90 2.08 7.27
C ARG A 23 17.88 2.85 8.08
N ILE A 24 16.70 2.28 8.38
CA ILE A 24 15.67 2.99 9.14
C ILE A 24 16.17 3.34 10.55
N THR A 25 17.04 2.52 11.12
CA THR A 25 17.70 2.83 12.41
C THR A 25 18.69 3.99 12.24
N ALA A 26 19.48 4.02 11.17
CA ALA A 26 20.37 5.14 10.87
C ALA A 26 19.61 6.46 10.62
N ASP A 27 18.39 6.38 10.09
CA ASP A 27 17.48 7.52 9.90
C ASP A 27 16.78 7.95 11.22
N GLY A 28 17.14 7.32 12.36
CA GLY A 28 16.62 7.66 13.67
C GLY A 28 15.29 6.99 14.04
N GLN A 29 14.86 6.00 13.27
CA GLN A 29 13.68 5.21 13.60
C GLN A 29 14.06 3.99 14.44
N HIS A 30 13.15 3.56 15.31
CA HIS A 30 13.42 2.47 16.25
C HIS A 30 12.30 1.44 16.23
N PRO A 31 12.27 0.52 15.22
CA PRO A 31 11.29 -0.54 15.17
C PRO A 31 11.31 -1.36 16.46
N ARG A 32 10.14 -1.59 17.05
CA ARG A 32 10.02 -2.30 18.33
C ARG A 32 10.44 -3.77 18.23
N LYS A 33 10.36 -4.34 17.04
CA LYS A 33 10.71 -5.74 16.77
C LYS A 33 11.46 -5.84 15.46
N TYR A 34 12.41 -6.75 15.43
CA TYR A 34 13.09 -7.16 14.22
C TYR A 34 12.21 -8.16 13.47
N ALA A 35 11.32 -7.64 12.65
CA ALA A 35 10.44 -8.41 11.76
C ALA A 35 10.05 -7.54 10.56
N ASP A 36 9.90 -8.18 9.41
CA ASP A 36 9.53 -7.51 8.16
C ASP A 36 8.25 -6.65 8.29
N THR A 37 7.23 -7.15 8.98
CA THR A 37 5.99 -6.43 9.28
C THR A 37 6.23 -5.06 9.94
N TYR A 38 7.07 -5.04 10.98
CA TYR A 38 7.37 -3.79 11.70
C TYR A 38 8.23 -2.85 10.87
N ILE A 39 9.20 -3.39 10.16
CA ILE A 39 10.10 -2.61 9.29
C ILE A 39 9.30 -1.94 8.18
N MET A 40 8.39 -2.67 7.54
CA MET A 40 7.54 -2.12 6.48
C MET A 40 6.56 -1.08 7.01
N LEU A 41 5.97 -1.32 8.19
CA LEU A 41 5.09 -0.34 8.83
C LEU A 41 5.85 0.97 9.13
N GLU A 42 7.06 0.88 9.68
CA GLU A 42 7.90 2.04 9.97
C GLU A 42 8.29 2.79 8.69
N GLN A 43 8.68 2.09 7.62
CA GLN A 43 9.03 2.74 6.37
C GLN A 43 7.85 3.46 5.72
N VAL A 44 6.70 2.79 5.61
CA VAL A 44 5.50 3.41 5.01
C VAL A 44 5.03 4.55 5.90
N GLY A 45 5.01 4.36 7.22
CA GLY A 45 4.62 5.38 8.18
C GLY A 45 5.52 6.63 8.12
N HIS A 46 6.83 6.44 8.02
CA HIS A 46 7.78 7.56 7.87
C HIS A 46 7.54 8.34 6.56
N ARG A 47 7.33 7.65 5.44
CA ARG A 47 7.04 8.32 4.16
C ARG A 47 5.69 9.02 4.16
N LEU A 48 4.70 8.43 4.81
CA LEU A 48 3.39 9.05 5.03
C LEU A 48 3.51 10.33 5.87
N ASP A 49 4.30 10.28 6.95
CA ASP A 49 4.58 11.44 7.80
C ASP A 49 5.23 12.59 7.00
N ARG A 50 6.24 12.28 6.20
CA ARG A 50 6.90 13.25 5.32
C ARG A 50 5.97 13.86 4.27
N GLU A 51 5.07 13.07 3.71
CA GLU A 51 4.06 13.56 2.76
C GLU A 51 3.08 14.53 3.43
N VAL A 52 2.63 14.21 4.64
CA VAL A 52 1.77 15.09 5.43
C VAL A 52 2.48 16.39 5.79
N GLU A 53 3.74 16.32 6.21
CA GLU A 53 4.54 17.53 6.51
C GLU A 53 4.72 18.42 5.28
N ARG A 54 5.01 17.83 4.12
CA ARG A 54 5.13 18.55 2.87
C ARG A 54 3.85 19.32 2.53
N LEU A 55 2.71 18.62 2.60
CA LEU A 55 1.39 19.20 2.35
C LEU A 55 1.03 20.27 3.38
N TYR A 56 1.41 20.08 4.65
CA TYR A 56 1.20 21.10 5.69
C TYR A 56 1.87 22.42 5.34
N VAL A 57 3.15 22.37 4.94
CA VAL A 57 3.90 23.58 4.53
C VAL A 57 3.30 24.24 3.30
N GLU A 58 2.80 23.44 2.34
CA GLU A 58 2.10 23.99 1.16
C GLU A 58 0.81 24.69 1.55
N CYS A 59 -0.03 24.08 2.39
CA CYS A 59 -1.27 24.66 2.88
C CYS A 59 -1.05 25.95 3.67
N GLU A 60 0.01 26.04 4.50
CA GLU A 60 0.36 27.28 5.19
C GLU A 60 0.73 28.42 4.21
N LYS A 61 1.49 28.10 3.15
CA LYS A 61 1.84 29.06 2.10
C LYS A 61 0.62 29.54 1.31
N GLU A 62 -0.40 28.70 1.18
CA GLU A 62 -1.69 29.04 0.57
C GLU A 62 -2.58 29.88 1.52
N GLY A 63 -2.16 30.07 2.78
CA GLY A 63 -2.89 30.83 3.79
C GLY A 63 -3.99 30.06 4.50
N LEU A 64 -4.07 28.73 4.34
CA LEU A 64 -4.99 27.88 5.06
C LEU A 64 -4.65 27.82 6.56
N LYS A 65 -5.65 27.60 7.41
CA LYS A 65 -5.48 27.54 8.88
C LYS A 65 -6.38 26.49 9.52
N GLY A 66 -5.93 25.97 10.66
CA GLY A 66 -6.74 25.09 11.51
C GLY A 66 -7.26 23.84 10.78
N MET A 67 -8.57 23.62 10.80
CA MET A 67 -9.20 22.44 10.20
C MET A 67 -9.13 22.44 8.67
N ASP A 68 -9.04 23.61 8.02
CA ASP A 68 -8.92 23.69 6.56
C ASP A 68 -7.62 23.05 6.08
N ILE A 69 -6.51 23.18 6.83
CA ILE A 69 -5.26 22.45 6.56
C ILE A 69 -5.50 20.93 6.67
N THR A 70 -6.21 20.48 7.71
CA THR A 70 -6.48 19.06 7.91
C THR A 70 -7.24 18.46 6.72
N HIS A 71 -8.32 19.13 6.31
CA HIS A 71 -9.12 18.68 5.17
C HIS A 71 -8.33 18.72 3.86
N ALA A 72 -7.55 19.79 3.64
CA ALA A 72 -6.72 19.90 2.44
C ALA A 72 -5.64 18.79 2.37
N ILE A 73 -5.02 18.44 3.49
CA ILE A 73 -4.06 17.33 3.54
C ILE A 73 -4.77 16.01 3.21
N GLU A 74 -5.91 15.73 3.84
CA GLU A 74 -6.68 14.50 3.61
C GLU A 74 -7.13 14.37 2.13
N ASP A 75 -7.40 15.46 1.44
CA ASP A 75 -7.82 15.44 0.05
C ASP A 75 -6.65 15.38 -0.96
N ARG A 76 -5.44 15.81 -0.54
CA ARG A 76 -4.28 15.95 -1.43
C ARG A 76 -3.21 14.87 -1.24
N ILE A 77 -3.34 14.01 -0.23
CA ILE A 77 -2.34 12.99 0.06
C ILE A 77 -2.14 12.05 -1.12
N ASP A 78 -0.88 11.86 -1.54
CA ASP A 78 -0.53 10.95 -2.64
C ASP A 78 0.03 9.63 -2.10
N LEU A 79 -0.86 8.69 -1.80
CA LEU A 79 -0.47 7.34 -1.39
C LEU A 79 0.34 6.60 -2.46
N GLY A 80 0.13 6.90 -3.74
CA GLY A 80 0.93 6.34 -4.82
C GLY A 80 2.39 6.74 -4.70
N ASN A 81 2.67 8.00 -4.40
CA ASN A 81 4.03 8.49 -4.15
C ASN A 81 4.62 7.91 -2.85
N VAL A 82 3.82 7.82 -1.78
CA VAL A 82 4.24 7.20 -0.51
C VAL A 82 4.68 5.75 -0.76
N LEU A 83 3.86 4.94 -1.44
CA LEU A 83 4.18 3.55 -1.76
C LEU A 83 5.39 3.43 -2.67
N LYS A 84 5.48 4.23 -3.73
CA LYS A 84 6.60 4.23 -4.68
C LYS A 84 7.92 4.55 -3.98
N THR A 85 7.90 5.50 -3.06
CA THR A 85 9.10 5.91 -2.32
C THR A 85 9.49 4.87 -1.27
N SER A 86 8.52 4.29 -0.57
CA SER A 86 8.75 3.24 0.44
C SER A 86 9.28 1.95 -0.19
N SER A 87 8.64 1.49 -1.27
CA SER A 87 8.93 0.19 -1.89
C SER A 87 10.15 0.18 -2.82
N LYS A 88 10.81 1.33 -3.02
CA LYS A 88 11.95 1.45 -3.94
C LYS A 88 13.07 0.45 -3.65
N GLU A 89 13.23 0.11 -2.40
CA GLU A 89 14.33 -0.70 -1.88
C GLU A 89 13.88 -2.07 -1.39
N TRP A 90 12.59 -2.38 -1.52
CA TRP A 90 12.06 -3.66 -1.08
C TRP A 90 12.44 -4.77 -2.05
N ASP A 91 13.02 -5.83 -1.52
CA ASP A 91 13.26 -7.06 -2.24
C ASP A 91 12.56 -8.23 -1.53
N GLY A 92 11.85 -9.04 -2.32
CA GLY A 92 11.05 -10.15 -1.81
C GLY A 92 9.68 -10.26 -2.46
N GLY A 93 8.87 -11.19 -1.96
CA GLY A 93 7.49 -11.41 -2.39
C GLY A 93 6.52 -10.78 -1.42
N TYR A 94 5.62 -9.92 -1.89
CA TYR A 94 4.63 -9.28 -1.03
C TYR A 94 3.32 -8.90 -1.73
N VAL A 95 2.24 -9.02 -0.99
CA VAL A 95 0.99 -8.29 -1.20
C VAL A 95 0.63 -7.62 0.12
N ILE A 96 0.53 -6.31 0.12
CA ILE A 96 0.29 -5.49 1.30
C ILE A 96 -0.96 -4.67 1.08
N CYS A 97 -1.87 -4.72 2.03
CA CYS A 97 -3.01 -3.84 2.12
C CYS A 97 -2.81 -2.85 3.26
N GLY A 98 -3.29 -1.64 3.08
CA GLY A 98 -3.20 -0.61 4.10
C GLY A 98 -4.36 0.36 4.05
N MET A 99 -4.56 1.03 5.18
CA MET A 99 -5.57 2.07 5.33
C MET A 99 -5.03 3.19 6.20
N THR A 100 -5.29 4.43 5.80
CA THR A 100 -5.02 5.61 6.62
C THR A 100 -6.21 5.95 7.52
N GLY A 101 -5.95 6.70 8.59
CA GLY A 101 -7.03 7.16 9.47
C GLY A 101 -7.95 8.21 8.84
N SER A 102 -7.61 8.74 7.67
CA SER A 102 -8.48 9.62 6.86
C SER A 102 -9.40 8.86 5.90
N GLY A 103 -9.21 7.55 5.76
CA GLY A 103 -10.11 6.66 5.01
C GLY A 103 -9.60 6.25 3.63
N GLU A 104 -8.44 6.73 3.18
CA GLU A 104 -7.80 6.18 2.00
C GLU A 104 -7.28 4.78 2.28
N SER A 105 -7.38 3.91 1.29
CA SER A 105 -6.84 2.55 1.38
C SER A 105 -6.06 2.18 0.13
N PHE A 106 -5.22 1.16 0.26
CA PHE A 106 -4.42 0.66 -0.85
C PHE A 106 -4.15 -0.83 -0.74
N ALA A 107 -3.83 -1.41 -1.88
CA ALA A 107 -3.18 -2.71 -1.96
C ALA A 107 -2.02 -2.61 -2.95
N VAL A 108 -0.85 -3.16 -2.63
CA VAL A 108 0.32 -3.16 -3.51
C VAL A 108 0.92 -4.55 -3.63
N ARG A 109 1.29 -4.95 -4.85
CA ARG A 109 1.90 -6.23 -5.16
C ARG A 109 3.37 -6.06 -5.52
N ASP A 110 4.18 -7.04 -5.15
CA ASP A 110 5.60 -7.10 -5.48
C ASP A 110 5.85 -7.04 -7.00
N PRO A 111 7.03 -6.52 -7.43
CA PRO A 111 7.34 -6.32 -8.85
C PRO A 111 7.60 -7.62 -9.63
N TRP A 112 7.83 -8.75 -8.95
CA TRP A 112 7.99 -10.07 -9.56
C TRP A 112 6.68 -10.84 -9.66
N GLY A 113 5.61 -10.37 -8.97
CA GLY A 113 4.34 -11.06 -8.87
C GLY A 113 4.46 -12.43 -8.18
N ILE A 114 5.36 -12.54 -7.17
CA ILE A 114 5.58 -13.77 -6.41
C ILE A 114 4.31 -14.14 -5.65
N ARG A 115 3.75 -13.18 -4.89
CA ARG A 115 2.50 -13.38 -4.17
C ARG A 115 1.30 -13.13 -5.09
N PRO A 116 0.28 -13.98 -5.08
CA PRO A 116 -0.93 -13.76 -5.87
C PRO A 116 -1.81 -12.67 -5.24
N ALA A 117 -2.50 -11.93 -6.09
CA ALA A 117 -3.48 -10.93 -5.69
C ALA A 117 -4.55 -10.79 -6.77
N PHE A 118 -5.78 -11.05 -6.41
CA PHE A 118 -6.95 -10.94 -7.28
C PHE A 118 -7.93 -9.94 -6.69
N TRP A 119 -8.61 -9.21 -7.55
CA TRP A 119 -9.57 -8.21 -7.12
C TRP A 119 -10.84 -8.22 -7.98
N TYR A 120 -11.92 -7.82 -7.35
CA TYR A 120 -13.23 -7.59 -7.94
C TYR A 120 -13.77 -6.27 -7.42
N MET A 121 -14.51 -5.56 -8.24
CA MET A 121 -15.20 -4.32 -7.87
C MET A 121 -16.50 -4.22 -8.63
N ASP A 122 -17.54 -3.81 -7.92
CA ASP A 122 -18.82 -3.34 -8.46
C ASP A 122 -19.21 -1.99 -7.85
N ASP A 123 -20.47 -1.61 -7.94
CA ASP A 123 -20.97 -0.32 -7.46
C ASP A 123 -21.02 -0.22 -5.92
N GLU A 124 -21.00 -1.36 -5.22
CA GLU A 124 -21.17 -1.42 -3.76
C GLU A 124 -19.87 -1.77 -3.02
N ILE A 125 -19.08 -2.68 -3.57
CA ILE A 125 -17.91 -3.22 -2.88
C ILE A 125 -16.67 -3.33 -3.77
N MET A 126 -15.52 -3.27 -3.11
CA MET A 126 -14.22 -3.67 -3.67
C MET A 126 -13.60 -4.75 -2.79
N VAL A 127 -13.24 -5.86 -3.39
CA VAL A 127 -12.64 -7.02 -2.70
C VAL A 127 -11.29 -7.34 -3.29
N LEU A 128 -10.32 -7.64 -2.42
CA LEU A 128 -9.02 -8.18 -2.80
C LEU A 128 -8.77 -9.46 -2.00
N ALA A 129 -8.30 -10.51 -2.68
CA ALA A 129 -7.95 -11.78 -2.07
C ALA A 129 -6.70 -12.37 -2.73
N SER A 130 -6.02 -13.29 -2.03
CA SER A 130 -4.91 -14.06 -2.56
C SER A 130 -5.35 -15.08 -3.62
N GLU A 131 -6.62 -15.51 -3.57
CA GLU A 131 -7.15 -16.58 -4.42
C GLU A 131 -8.43 -16.16 -5.14
N ARG A 132 -8.48 -16.43 -6.45
CA ARG A 132 -9.66 -16.17 -7.28
C ARG A 132 -10.90 -16.94 -6.81
N PRO A 133 -10.82 -18.24 -6.46
CA PRO A 133 -11.97 -19.00 -5.99
C PRO A 133 -12.63 -18.44 -4.73
N VAL A 134 -11.87 -17.79 -3.86
CA VAL A 134 -12.42 -17.13 -2.66
C VAL A 134 -13.41 -16.05 -3.04
N ILE A 135 -13.04 -15.17 -3.98
CA ILE A 135 -13.93 -14.10 -4.46
C ILE A 135 -15.16 -14.70 -5.17
N GLN A 136 -14.93 -15.69 -6.04
CA GLN A 136 -16.03 -16.36 -6.77
C GLN A 136 -17.07 -16.94 -5.83
N THR A 137 -16.63 -17.68 -4.82
CA THR A 137 -17.52 -18.39 -3.90
C THR A 137 -18.21 -17.42 -2.95
N ALA A 138 -17.48 -16.45 -2.40
CA ALA A 138 -18.03 -15.52 -1.43
C ALA A 138 -19.07 -14.56 -2.04
N LEU A 139 -18.86 -14.13 -3.28
CA LEU A 139 -19.70 -13.13 -3.94
C LEU A 139 -20.60 -13.72 -5.06
N ASN A 140 -20.48 -15.02 -5.33
CA ASN A 140 -21.19 -15.70 -6.41
C ASN A 140 -21.00 -14.99 -7.77
N VAL A 141 -19.78 -14.58 -8.07
CA VAL A 141 -19.43 -13.89 -9.33
C VAL A 141 -18.68 -14.81 -10.29
N SER A 142 -18.71 -14.47 -11.58
CA SER A 142 -18.01 -15.26 -12.60
C SER A 142 -16.49 -15.09 -12.50
N ALA A 143 -15.72 -16.12 -12.86
CA ALA A 143 -14.26 -16.03 -12.89
C ALA A 143 -13.74 -14.92 -13.82
N GLY A 144 -14.49 -14.61 -14.90
CA GLY A 144 -14.13 -13.59 -15.87
C GLY A 144 -14.26 -12.16 -15.38
N SER A 145 -15.03 -11.93 -14.29
CA SER A 145 -15.15 -10.60 -13.67
C SER A 145 -14.05 -10.29 -12.65
N ILE A 146 -13.22 -11.30 -12.31
CA ILE A 146 -12.15 -11.15 -11.32
C ILE A 146 -10.83 -10.87 -12.02
N ASN A 147 -10.19 -9.79 -11.63
CA ASN A 147 -8.95 -9.31 -12.20
C ASN A 147 -7.75 -9.74 -11.35
N GLU A 148 -6.60 -9.94 -11.97
CA GLU A 148 -5.32 -10.11 -11.28
C GLU A 148 -4.64 -8.74 -11.15
N LEU A 149 -4.19 -8.40 -9.94
CA LEU A 149 -3.32 -7.25 -9.74
C LEU A 149 -1.95 -7.59 -10.32
N GLN A 150 -1.50 -6.79 -11.30
CA GLN A 150 -0.27 -7.09 -12.03
C GLN A 150 1.00 -6.83 -11.19
N PRO A 151 2.15 -7.45 -11.54
CA PRO A 151 3.41 -7.21 -10.84
C PRO A 151 3.76 -5.73 -10.73
N GLY A 152 4.08 -5.28 -9.53
CA GLY A 152 4.44 -3.89 -9.22
C GLY A 152 3.28 -2.89 -9.25
N GLN A 153 2.05 -3.35 -9.46
CA GLN A 153 0.86 -2.49 -9.40
C GLN A 153 0.33 -2.30 -7.98
N ALA A 154 -0.38 -1.21 -7.79
CA ALA A 154 -1.22 -0.97 -6.63
C ALA A 154 -2.63 -0.59 -7.03
N ILE A 155 -3.57 -0.96 -6.18
CA ILE A 155 -4.91 -0.38 -6.10
C ILE A 155 -4.84 0.74 -5.09
N LEU A 156 -5.33 1.91 -5.45
CA LEU A 156 -5.47 3.06 -4.58
C LEU A 156 -6.93 3.44 -4.52
N MET A 157 -7.47 3.49 -3.32
CA MET A 157 -8.87 3.81 -3.05
C MET A 157 -8.95 5.10 -2.25
N SER A 158 -9.65 6.09 -2.77
CA SER A 158 -9.92 7.31 -2.02
C SER A 158 -10.98 7.08 -0.93
N LYS A 159 -11.05 7.99 0.04
CA LYS A 159 -12.10 8.00 1.07
C LYS A 159 -13.54 8.07 0.51
N THR A 160 -13.69 8.45 -0.76
CA THR A 160 -14.99 8.51 -1.46
C THR A 160 -15.29 7.28 -2.31
N GLY A 161 -14.49 6.21 -2.20
CA GLY A 161 -14.68 4.96 -2.94
C GLY A 161 -14.15 4.98 -4.38
N LYS A 162 -13.49 6.06 -4.83
CA LYS A 162 -12.87 6.08 -6.17
C LYS A 162 -11.63 5.22 -6.20
N MET A 163 -11.61 4.21 -7.05
CA MET A 163 -10.48 3.34 -7.28
C MET A 163 -9.60 3.84 -8.43
N ARG A 164 -8.30 3.67 -8.26
CA ARG A 164 -7.27 3.91 -9.27
C ARG A 164 -6.23 2.80 -9.25
N LEU A 165 -5.90 2.23 -10.40
CA LEU A 165 -4.72 1.38 -10.56
C LEU A 165 -3.49 2.26 -10.83
N ALA A 166 -2.38 1.95 -10.18
CA ALA A 166 -1.12 2.67 -10.36
C ALA A 166 0.05 1.70 -10.47
N GLN A 167 0.96 1.94 -11.41
CA GLN A 167 2.22 1.21 -11.46
C GLN A 167 3.20 1.85 -10.46
N ILE A 168 3.43 1.17 -9.35
CA ILE A 168 4.29 1.65 -8.26
C ILE A 168 5.75 1.31 -8.56
N ASN A 169 6.03 0.07 -8.91
CA ASN A 169 7.34 -0.41 -9.29
C ASN A 169 7.31 -0.94 -10.72
N ARG A 170 8.44 -0.85 -11.42
CA ARG A 170 8.58 -1.46 -12.74
C ARG A 170 8.35 -2.96 -12.63
N ALA A 171 7.38 -3.48 -13.40
CA ALA A 171 7.15 -4.92 -13.47
C ALA A 171 8.42 -5.64 -13.95
N LYS A 172 8.73 -6.74 -13.28
CA LYS A 172 9.80 -7.66 -13.63
C LYS A 172 9.20 -8.93 -14.26
N GLU A 173 10.02 -9.85 -14.71
CA GLU A 173 9.56 -11.14 -15.18
C GLU A 173 8.82 -11.88 -14.05
N LYS A 174 7.58 -12.31 -14.31
CA LYS A 174 6.71 -12.92 -13.29
C LYS A 174 7.29 -14.24 -12.77
N LYS A 175 7.48 -14.32 -11.46
CA LYS A 175 7.97 -15.50 -10.73
C LYS A 175 6.92 -15.95 -9.70
N ALA A 176 5.87 -16.59 -10.18
CA ALA A 176 4.82 -17.06 -9.27
C ALA A 176 5.35 -18.10 -8.27
N CYS A 177 4.95 -17.96 -7.01
CA CYS A 177 5.27 -18.92 -5.96
C CYS A 177 4.67 -20.30 -6.31
N SER A 178 5.49 -21.35 -6.26
CA SER A 178 5.05 -22.69 -6.58
C SER A 178 4.05 -23.28 -5.57
N PHE A 179 4.11 -22.83 -4.33
CA PHE A 179 3.17 -23.24 -3.27
C PHE A 179 1.77 -22.61 -3.41
N GLU A 180 1.64 -21.55 -4.18
CA GLU A 180 0.38 -20.82 -4.36
C GLU A 180 -0.24 -21.05 -5.76
N ARG A 181 0.26 -22.06 -6.47
CA ARG A 181 -0.34 -22.56 -7.72
C ARG A 181 -1.40 -23.62 -7.42
N ILE A 182 -2.48 -23.20 -6.85
CA ILE A 182 -3.66 -24.07 -6.62
C ILE A 182 -4.73 -23.71 -7.65
#